data_05a6d5b53c891fad2d1cd5fe3ddc3823
#
_entry.id   05a6d5b53c891fad2d1cd5fe3ddc3823
#
_cell.length_a   1.000
_cell.length_b   1.000
_cell.length_c   1.000
_cell.angle_alpha   90.00
_cell.angle_beta   90.00
_cell.angle_gamma   90.00
#
_symmetry.space_group_name_H-M   'P 1'
#
loop_
_entity.id
_entity.type
_entity.pdbx_description
1 polymer ?
#
loop_
_entity_poly.entity_id
_entity_poly.type
_entity_poly.pdbx_seq_one_letter_code
_entity_poly.pdbx_strand_id
1 'polypeptide(L)'
;MSERTANPWRELPVAAPFVPACDASWLHLLQSPVAGGKDEPASAALDLDLQPEPFFGPHEAPVVVLLLNPGLGDDDARHHLRGEFTLALRAHLQSEGGAPHFHLLDPSRGPGHRWWLRQVGPVLKASDCSVEQLAARLLSIEFFPYHSRSFAHAHLRLPSQRFGFELLQRAMRRSALVLCMRGYCNWCGAVPELANYAGLLRPKNPRSASLSAGNLGAEGFARVLRALDVGSAATHARGV
;
A
#
# COMPACT_ATOMS: atom_id res chain seq x y z
N MET A 1 -0.85 -24.52 12.96
CA MET A 1 -0.89 -23.05 13.11
C MET A 1 0.35 -22.51 12.39
N SER A 2 0.19 -21.81 11.28
CA SER A 2 1.34 -21.19 10.58
C SER A 2 1.91 -20.10 11.51
N GLU A 3 3.21 -20.16 11.74
CA GLU A 3 3.94 -19.15 12.52
C GLU A 3 3.75 -17.77 11.85
N ARG A 4 3.39 -16.75 12.63
CA ARG A 4 3.18 -15.40 12.11
C ARG A 4 4.51 -14.84 11.63
N THR A 5 4.59 -14.39 10.39
CA THR A 5 5.77 -13.70 9.88
C THR A 5 5.99 -12.40 10.68
N ALA A 6 7.15 -12.25 11.29
CA ALA A 6 7.51 -11.02 11.98
C ALA A 6 7.54 -9.84 10.98
N ASN A 7 7.15 -8.66 11.44
CA ASN A 7 7.23 -7.45 10.62
C ASN A 7 8.70 -7.01 10.46
N PRO A 8 9.32 -7.19 9.29
CA PRO A 8 10.74 -6.88 9.10
C PRO A 8 11.03 -5.38 9.10
N TRP A 9 10.01 -4.57 8.93
CA TRP A 9 10.11 -3.10 8.83
C TRP A 9 10.26 -2.43 10.20
N ARG A 10 10.09 -3.19 11.28
CA ARG A 10 10.30 -2.70 12.66
C ARG A 10 11.78 -2.44 12.96
N GLU A 11 12.68 -3.12 12.27
CA GLU A 11 14.13 -3.11 12.49
C GLU A 11 14.89 -2.48 11.30
N LEU A 12 14.30 -1.46 10.67
CA LEU A 12 15.01 -0.72 9.63
C LEU A 12 16.27 -0.05 10.19
N PRO A 13 17.37 -0.03 9.42
CA PRO A 13 18.56 0.75 9.77
C PRO A 13 18.22 2.20 10.11
N VAL A 14 19.01 2.81 11.00
CA VAL A 14 18.82 4.24 11.36
C VAL A 14 19.31 5.18 10.27
N ALA A 15 20.18 4.70 9.39
CA ALA A 15 20.74 5.42 8.24
C ALA A 15 20.61 4.56 6.97
N ALA A 16 20.66 5.22 5.83
CA ALA A 16 20.67 4.57 4.52
C ALA A 16 21.90 3.63 4.35
N PRO A 17 21.74 2.57 3.55
CA PRO A 17 20.55 2.18 2.82
C PRO A 17 19.46 1.60 3.75
N PHE A 18 18.23 2.04 3.58
CA PHE A 18 17.10 1.59 4.42
C PHE A 18 16.58 0.21 3.98
N VAL A 19 17.41 -0.81 4.15
CA VAL A 19 17.14 -2.20 3.79
C VAL A 19 17.10 -3.06 5.06
N PRO A 20 16.01 -3.78 5.36
CA PRO A 20 15.92 -4.62 6.54
C PRO A 20 16.91 -5.79 6.46
N ALA A 21 17.34 -6.31 7.61
CA ALA A 21 18.35 -7.36 7.69
C ALA A 21 18.02 -8.61 6.85
N CYS A 22 16.73 -8.97 6.74
CA CYS A 22 16.30 -10.10 5.93
C CYS A 22 16.55 -9.94 4.43
N ASP A 23 16.68 -8.70 3.94
CA ASP A 23 16.96 -8.38 2.54
C ASP A 23 18.45 -8.05 2.29
N ALA A 24 19.30 -8.04 3.32
CA ALA A 24 20.68 -7.60 3.21
C ALA A 24 21.48 -8.40 2.16
N SER A 25 21.22 -9.70 2.02
CA SER A 25 21.86 -10.53 1.00
C SER A 25 21.47 -10.18 -0.44
N TRP A 26 20.38 -9.40 -0.62
CA TRP A 26 19.87 -8.94 -1.91
C TRP A 26 20.38 -7.54 -2.27
N LEU A 27 21.10 -6.87 -1.36
CA LEU A 27 21.52 -5.49 -1.53
C LEU A 27 22.29 -5.27 -2.83
N HIS A 28 23.16 -6.20 -3.21
CA HIS A 28 23.92 -6.14 -4.45
C HIS A 28 23.03 -6.16 -5.70
N LEU A 29 21.87 -6.85 -5.66
CA LEU A 29 20.88 -6.85 -6.74
C LEU A 29 20.04 -5.57 -6.72
N LEU A 30 19.71 -5.06 -5.52
CA LEU A 30 18.92 -3.84 -5.37
C LEU A 30 19.69 -2.59 -5.82
N GLN A 31 21.03 -2.59 -5.66
CA GLN A 31 21.90 -1.49 -6.06
C GLN A 31 22.44 -1.63 -7.49
N SER A 32 22.38 -2.84 -8.07
CA SER A 32 22.83 -3.03 -9.44
C SER A 32 21.87 -2.33 -10.41
N PRO A 33 22.39 -1.62 -11.41
CA PRO A 33 21.57 -1.32 -12.58
C PRO A 33 21.09 -2.67 -13.11
N VAL A 34 19.78 -2.86 -13.13
CA VAL A 34 19.11 -4.15 -13.26
C VAL A 34 19.85 -5.10 -14.19
N ALA A 35 20.31 -6.21 -13.63
CA ALA A 35 20.95 -7.29 -14.38
C ALA A 35 19.88 -8.05 -15.17
N GLY A 36 19.36 -7.47 -16.22
CA GLY A 36 18.27 -8.06 -17.01
C GLY A 36 18.21 -7.63 -18.46
N GLY A 37 18.85 -6.55 -18.83
CA GLY A 37 18.78 -6.13 -20.23
C GLY A 37 19.47 -4.79 -20.49
N LYS A 38 19.96 -4.65 -21.69
CA LYS A 38 20.58 -3.41 -22.19
C LYS A 38 19.63 -2.20 -22.26
N ASP A 39 18.35 -2.38 -21.85
CA ASP A 39 17.25 -1.43 -22.07
C ASP A 39 16.42 -1.07 -20.83
N GLU A 40 16.86 -1.39 -19.60
CA GLU A 40 16.12 -0.88 -18.45
C GLU A 40 16.44 0.60 -18.20
N PRO A 41 15.40 1.46 -18.22
CA PRO A 41 15.62 2.89 -18.10
C PRO A 41 16.16 3.23 -16.71
N ALA A 42 17.05 4.22 -16.64
CA ALA A 42 17.53 4.78 -15.36
C ALA A 42 16.38 5.14 -14.40
N SER A 43 15.15 5.29 -14.93
CA SER A 43 13.92 5.48 -14.15
C SER A 43 13.52 4.28 -13.27
N ALA A 44 14.05 3.08 -13.53
CA ALA A 44 13.78 1.89 -12.74
C ALA A 44 14.77 1.70 -11.57
N ALA A 45 15.84 2.49 -11.50
CA ALA A 45 16.76 2.44 -10.37
C ALA A 45 16.01 2.65 -9.06
N LEU A 46 16.35 1.83 -8.06
CA LEU A 46 15.79 1.95 -6.73
C LEU A 46 16.51 3.05 -5.94
N ASP A 47 15.74 3.85 -5.23
CA ASP A 47 16.27 4.80 -4.25
C ASP A 47 16.19 4.17 -2.86
N LEU A 48 17.33 3.62 -2.40
CA LEU A 48 17.46 2.99 -1.08
C LEU A 48 17.82 3.98 0.02
N ASP A 49 18.05 5.24 -0.34
CA ASP A 49 18.27 6.34 0.61
C ASP A 49 16.94 6.90 1.13
N LEU A 50 15.82 6.49 0.53
CA LEU A 50 14.48 6.76 1.05
C LEU A 50 13.98 5.57 1.88
N GLN A 51 13.25 5.86 2.96
CA GLN A 51 12.60 4.80 3.73
C GLN A 51 11.58 4.06 2.86
N PRO A 52 11.52 2.72 2.90
CA PRO A 52 10.56 1.95 2.14
C PRO A 52 9.13 2.19 2.61
N GLU A 53 8.18 2.00 1.70
CA GLU A 53 6.76 2.18 1.93
C GLU A 53 5.98 0.89 1.61
N PRO A 54 6.16 -0.21 2.36
CA PRO A 54 5.59 -1.51 2.05
C PRO A 54 4.07 -1.60 2.25
N PHE A 55 3.54 -0.86 3.21
CA PHE A 55 2.10 -0.82 3.52
C PHE A 55 1.75 0.41 4.35
N PHE A 56 0.48 0.83 4.27
CA PHE A 56 -0.10 1.87 5.10
C PHE A 56 -1.53 1.54 5.49
N GLY A 57 -1.84 1.65 6.76
CA GLY A 57 -3.18 1.42 7.28
C GLY A 57 -3.25 0.31 8.32
N PRO A 58 -4.40 0.16 9.00
CA PRO A 58 -4.60 -0.91 9.97
C PRO A 58 -4.57 -2.27 9.28
N HIS A 59 -3.87 -3.24 9.88
CA HIS A 59 -3.76 -4.59 9.32
C HIS A 59 -5.11 -5.32 9.22
N GLU A 60 -6.07 -4.90 10.04
CA GLU A 60 -7.43 -5.45 10.08
C GLU A 60 -8.45 -4.61 9.28
N ALA A 61 -7.99 -3.70 8.43
CA ALA A 61 -8.86 -2.86 7.62
C ALA A 61 -9.82 -3.69 6.75
N PRO A 62 -11.09 -3.28 6.60
CA PRO A 62 -12.08 -3.99 5.78
C PRO A 62 -11.85 -3.83 4.27
N VAL A 63 -11.07 -2.84 3.86
CA VAL A 63 -10.72 -2.59 2.46
C VAL A 63 -9.21 -2.59 2.30
N VAL A 64 -8.73 -3.40 1.35
CA VAL A 64 -7.29 -3.51 1.02
C VAL A 64 -7.06 -3.06 -0.42
N VAL A 65 -6.10 -2.18 -0.63
CA VAL A 65 -5.67 -1.69 -1.95
C VAL A 65 -4.29 -2.26 -2.26
N LEU A 66 -4.18 -3.00 -3.36
CA LEU A 66 -2.93 -3.57 -3.84
C LEU A 66 -2.34 -2.72 -4.96
N LEU A 67 -1.10 -2.32 -4.79
CA LEU A 67 -0.33 -1.49 -5.71
C LEU A 67 0.94 -2.22 -6.16
N LEU A 68 1.86 -1.57 -6.84
CA LEU A 68 3.11 -2.18 -7.33
C LEU A 68 4.34 -1.79 -6.53
N ASN A 69 4.58 -0.49 -6.41
CA ASN A 69 5.68 0.06 -5.64
C ASN A 69 5.41 1.55 -5.33
N PRO A 70 6.04 2.09 -4.30
CA PRO A 70 6.03 3.52 -4.06
C PRO A 70 6.62 4.26 -5.26
N GLY A 71 5.92 5.28 -5.71
CA GLY A 71 6.42 6.16 -6.77
C GLY A 71 7.65 6.94 -6.30
N LEU A 72 8.37 7.52 -7.26
CA LEU A 72 9.47 8.43 -7.00
C LEU A 72 9.37 9.64 -7.93
N GLY A 73 8.86 10.74 -7.43
CA GLY A 73 8.95 12.04 -8.06
C GLY A 73 10.04 12.91 -7.43
N ASP A 74 10.34 14.05 -8.05
CA ASP A 74 11.36 14.97 -7.51
C ASP A 74 10.96 15.54 -6.15
N ASP A 75 9.66 15.65 -5.90
CA ASP A 75 9.12 16.10 -4.61
C ASP A 75 9.20 15.04 -3.52
N ASP A 76 9.14 13.75 -3.87
CA ASP A 76 9.20 12.66 -2.89
C ASP A 76 10.56 12.62 -2.20
N ALA A 77 11.66 12.68 -2.96
CA ALA A 77 13.00 12.70 -2.40
C ALA A 77 13.19 13.87 -1.42
N ARG A 78 12.75 15.10 -1.80
CA ARG A 78 12.81 16.27 -0.93
C ARG A 78 11.92 16.13 0.31
N HIS A 79 10.80 15.43 0.19
CA HIS A 79 9.88 15.23 1.30
C HIS A 79 10.47 14.27 2.35
N HIS A 80 11.11 13.19 1.90
CA HIS A 80 11.81 12.23 2.76
C HIS A 80 13.02 12.84 3.50
N LEU A 81 13.58 13.95 3.05
CA LEU A 81 14.63 14.67 3.79
C LEU A 81 14.12 15.40 5.04
N ARG A 82 12.80 15.49 5.23
CA ARG A 82 12.21 16.12 6.42
C ARG A 82 12.25 15.14 7.59
N GLY A 83 13.00 15.47 8.63
CA GLY A 83 13.16 14.60 9.79
C GLY A 83 11.84 14.20 10.46
N GLU A 84 10.86 15.12 10.54
CA GLU A 84 9.53 14.84 11.10
C GLU A 84 8.78 13.77 10.28
N PHE A 85 8.84 13.86 8.94
CA PHE A 85 8.21 12.88 8.05
C PHE A 85 8.84 11.49 8.24
N THR A 86 10.17 11.40 8.19
CA THR A 86 10.87 10.11 8.31
C THR A 86 10.69 9.46 9.68
N LEU A 87 10.62 10.25 10.75
CA LEU A 87 10.32 9.74 12.08
C LEU A 87 8.89 9.21 12.17
N ALA A 88 7.91 9.95 11.63
CA ALA A 88 6.51 9.55 11.62
C ALA A 88 6.30 8.29 10.76
N LEU A 89 6.94 8.20 9.58
CA LEU A 89 6.91 7.02 8.72
C LEU A 89 7.49 5.81 9.44
N ARG A 90 8.64 5.95 10.10
CA ARG A 90 9.25 4.88 10.90
C ARG A 90 8.33 4.41 12.03
N ALA A 91 7.74 5.33 12.77
CA ALA A 91 6.80 5.00 13.84
C ALA A 91 5.58 4.23 13.29
N HIS A 92 5.08 4.62 12.11
CA HIS A 92 4.00 3.90 11.42
C HIS A 92 4.39 2.46 11.09
N LEU A 93 5.56 2.24 10.48
CA LEU A 93 6.05 0.91 10.10
C LEU A 93 6.30 0.01 11.32
N GLN A 94 6.63 0.59 12.47
CA GLN A 94 6.86 -0.12 13.73
C GLN A 94 5.57 -0.42 14.49
N SER A 95 4.43 0.19 14.13
CA SER A 95 3.15 0.02 14.82
C SER A 95 2.69 -1.44 14.78
N GLU A 96 2.31 -1.95 15.96
CA GLU A 96 1.74 -3.29 16.08
C GLU A 96 0.27 -3.27 15.62
N GLY A 97 -0.09 -4.17 14.69
CA GLY A 97 -1.44 -4.18 14.10
C GLY A 97 -1.69 -3.09 13.05
N GLY A 98 -0.68 -2.26 12.74
CA GLY A 98 -0.78 -1.10 11.87
C GLY A 98 -1.39 0.11 12.55
N ALA A 99 -1.27 1.26 11.92
CA ALA A 99 -1.85 2.55 12.33
C ALA A 99 -2.80 3.04 11.23
N PRO A 100 -3.62 4.09 11.44
CA PRO A 100 -4.40 4.69 10.36
C PRO A 100 -3.52 5.04 9.17
N HIS A 101 -4.09 5.02 7.95
CA HIS A 101 -3.34 5.16 6.71
C HIS A 101 -2.48 6.42 6.67
N PHE A 102 -1.16 6.23 6.66
CA PHE A 102 -0.16 7.27 6.90
C PHE A 102 -0.33 8.48 5.98
N HIS A 103 -0.31 8.26 4.67
CA HIS A 103 -0.41 9.37 3.72
C HIS A 103 -1.74 10.11 3.75
N LEU A 104 -2.85 9.47 4.13
CA LEU A 104 -4.12 10.18 4.26
C LEU A 104 -4.10 11.19 5.42
N LEU A 105 -3.33 10.92 6.47
CA LEU A 105 -3.22 11.75 7.66
C LEU A 105 -1.91 12.55 7.75
N ASP A 106 -1.07 12.53 6.72
CA ASP A 106 0.18 13.28 6.69
C ASP A 106 -0.08 14.80 6.85
N PRO A 107 0.28 15.41 8.00
CA PRO A 107 0.00 16.82 8.27
C PRO A 107 0.81 17.75 7.36
N SER A 108 1.92 17.26 6.81
CA SER A 108 2.77 18.02 5.89
C SER A 108 2.18 18.12 4.47
N ARG A 109 1.10 17.34 4.20
CA ARG A 109 0.42 17.28 2.90
C ARG A 109 1.36 17.05 1.72
N GLY A 110 2.30 16.11 1.94
CA GLY A 110 3.32 15.73 0.97
C GLY A 110 2.78 15.15 -0.33
N PRO A 111 3.67 14.73 -1.24
CA PRO A 111 3.29 14.14 -2.53
C PRO A 111 2.36 12.94 -2.38
N GLY A 112 2.68 12.02 -1.46
CA GLY A 112 1.88 10.84 -1.16
C GLY A 112 0.47 11.21 -0.67
N HIS A 113 0.33 12.19 0.23
CA HIS A 113 -0.96 12.71 0.68
C HIS A 113 -1.80 13.22 -0.49
N ARG A 114 -1.23 14.09 -1.33
CA ARG A 114 -1.93 14.63 -2.50
C ARG A 114 -2.34 13.54 -3.48
N TRP A 115 -1.48 12.53 -3.68
CA TRP A 115 -1.78 11.40 -4.55
C TRP A 115 -2.95 10.60 -3.99
N TRP A 116 -2.89 10.20 -2.71
CA TRP A 116 -3.93 9.41 -2.07
C TRP A 116 -5.28 10.12 -2.03
N LEU A 117 -5.33 11.41 -1.69
CA LEU A 117 -6.58 12.18 -1.72
C LEU A 117 -7.23 12.18 -3.12
N ARG A 118 -6.43 12.23 -4.19
CA ARG A 118 -7.00 12.09 -5.54
C ARG A 118 -7.61 10.71 -5.78
N GLN A 119 -6.96 9.63 -5.29
CA GLN A 119 -7.46 8.27 -5.51
C GLN A 119 -8.75 8.00 -4.72
N VAL A 120 -8.85 8.47 -3.49
CA VAL A 120 -10.01 8.25 -2.61
C VAL A 120 -11.08 9.35 -2.70
N GLY A 121 -10.79 10.46 -3.38
CA GLY A 121 -11.72 11.58 -3.52
C GLY A 121 -13.12 11.21 -3.97
N PRO A 122 -13.32 10.29 -4.93
CA PRO A 122 -14.65 9.81 -5.29
C PRO A 122 -15.41 9.13 -4.14
N VAL A 123 -14.69 8.40 -3.27
CA VAL A 123 -15.29 7.76 -2.07
C VAL A 123 -15.74 8.83 -1.08
N LEU A 124 -14.86 9.80 -0.77
CA LEU A 124 -15.17 10.90 0.14
C LEU A 124 -16.34 11.75 -0.34
N LYS A 125 -16.51 11.90 -1.67
CA LYS A 125 -17.65 12.63 -2.26
C LYS A 125 -18.96 11.85 -2.26
N ALA A 126 -18.89 10.52 -2.27
CA ALA A 126 -20.06 9.64 -2.35
C ALA A 126 -20.53 9.14 -0.97
N SER A 127 -19.81 9.46 0.09
CA SER A 127 -20.11 9.07 1.46
C SER A 127 -19.91 10.27 2.39
N ASP A 128 -20.53 10.23 3.57
CA ASP A 128 -20.31 11.21 4.63
C ASP A 128 -19.04 10.91 5.46
N CYS A 129 -18.12 10.13 4.89
CA CYS A 129 -16.90 9.67 5.54
C CYS A 129 -15.86 10.79 5.62
N SER A 130 -15.30 11.04 6.80
CA SER A 130 -14.13 11.91 6.92
C SER A 130 -12.85 11.20 6.44
N VAL A 131 -11.79 11.97 6.21
CA VAL A 131 -10.48 11.40 5.82
C VAL A 131 -9.93 10.50 6.93
N GLU A 132 -10.13 10.87 8.20
CA GLU A 132 -9.69 10.11 9.38
C GLU A 132 -10.43 8.77 9.49
N GLN A 133 -11.74 8.78 9.25
CA GLN A 133 -12.54 7.57 9.24
C GLN A 133 -12.11 6.63 8.12
N LEU A 134 -11.85 7.18 6.92
CA LEU A 134 -11.33 6.41 5.79
C LEU A 134 -9.94 5.84 6.09
N ALA A 135 -9.04 6.65 6.66
CA ALA A 135 -7.70 6.22 7.02
C ALA A 135 -7.68 5.06 8.03
N ALA A 136 -8.68 4.99 8.91
CA ALA A 136 -8.84 3.91 9.87
C ALA A 136 -9.42 2.61 9.25
N ARG A 137 -9.87 2.63 7.99
CA ARG A 137 -10.57 1.52 7.33
C ARG A 137 -9.93 1.08 6.01
N LEU A 138 -8.81 1.68 5.64
CA LEU A 138 -8.09 1.41 4.39
C LEU A 138 -6.67 0.91 4.70
N LEU A 139 -6.32 -0.25 4.14
CA LEU A 139 -4.96 -0.76 4.11
C LEU A 139 -4.47 -0.74 2.67
N SER A 140 -3.37 -0.06 2.38
CA SER A 140 -2.65 -0.23 1.13
C SER A 140 -1.45 -1.13 1.32
N ILE A 141 -1.13 -1.95 0.30
CA ILE A 141 0.04 -2.81 0.29
C ILE A 141 0.74 -2.65 -1.06
N GLU A 142 2.02 -2.32 -1.03
CA GLU A 142 2.86 -2.31 -2.21
C GLU A 142 3.44 -3.70 -2.47
N PHE A 143 3.42 -4.13 -3.74
CA PHE A 143 4.02 -5.41 -4.12
C PHE A 143 5.52 -5.41 -3.86
N PHE A 144 6.18 -4.30 -4.20
CA PHE A 144 7.61 -4.06 -3.99
C PHE A 144 7.80 -2.83 -3.10
N PRO A 145 8.59 -2.90 -2.03
CA PRO A 145 8.55 -1.87 -0.97
C PRO A 145 9.39 -0.63 -1.25
N TYR A 146 10.29 -0.66 -2.24
CA TYR A 146 11.25 0.40 -2.48
C TYR A 146 10.81 1.35 -3.59
N HIS A 147 11.23 2.60 -3.47
CA HIS A 147 10.92 3.67 -4.42
C HIS A 147 11.65 3.51 -5.75
N SER A 148 10.91 3.75 -6.84
CA SER A 148 11.48 3.95 -8.18
C SER A 148 10.52 4.77 -9.04
N ARG A 149 11.05 5.48 -10.06
CA ARG A 149 10.21 6.25 -10.98
C ARG A 149 9.36 5.36 -11.88
N SER A 150 9.88 4.18 -12.22
CA SER A 150 9.14 3.14 -12.94
C SER A 150 9.40 1.77 -12.32
N PHE A 151 8.39 0.90 -12.36
CA PHE A 151 8.49 -0.43 -11.78
C PHE A 151 9.02 -1.45 -12.80
N ALA A 152 10.17 -2.06 -12.51
CA ALA A 152 10.78 -3.11 -13.34
C ALA A 152 11.23 -4.36 -12.53
N HIS A 153 10.96 -4.39 -11.23
CA HIS A 153 11.49 -5.38 -10.29
C HIS A 153 10.57 -6.59 -10.04
N ALA A 154 9.66 -6.88 -10.99
CA ALA A 154 8.71 -8.00 -10.86
C ALA A 154 9.37 -9.38 -10.72
N HIS A 155 10.60 -9.52 -11.19
CA HIS A 155 11.39 -10.75 -11.12
C HIS A 155 12.01 -11.00 -9.73
N LEU A 156 12.19 -9.97 -8.92
CA LEU A 156 12.72 -10.09 -7.58
C LEU A 156 11.64 -10.55 -6.59
N ARG A 157 12.05 -11.40 -5.65
CA ARG A 157 11.23 -11.89 -4.55
C ARG A 157 12.02 -11.77 -3.25
N LEU A 158 11.90 -10.59 -2.64
CA LEU A 158 12.60 -10.26 -1.41
C LEU A 158 11.95 -10.95 -0.20
N PRO A 159 12.72 -11.40 0.80
CA PRO A 159 12.19 -11.94 2.04
C PRO A 159 11.19 -11.01 2.75
N SER A 160 11.44 -9.69 2.72
CA SER A 160 10.57 -8.69 3.34
C SER A 160 9.16 -8.63 2.75
N GLN A 161 8.99 -8.96 1.46
CA GLN A 161 7.67 -8.96 0.79
C GLN A 161 6.70 -9.99 1.41
N ARG A 162 7.22 -11.05 2.05
CA ARG A 162 6.39 -12.08 2.70
C ARG A 162 5.41 -11.50 3.70
N PHE A 163 5.83 -10.46 4.42
CA PHE A 163 4.94 -9.81 5.39
C PHE A 163 3.72 -9.17 4.71
N GLY A 164 3.93 -8.45 3.60
CA GLY A 164 2.83 -7.88 2.80
C GLY A 164 1.91 -8.97 2.21
N PHE A 165 2.48 -10.07 1.71
CA PHE A 165 1.69 -11.19 1.19
C PHE A 165 0.87 -11.86 2.29
N GLU A 166 1.42 -12.00 3.49
CA GLU A 166 0.66 -12.52 4.65
C GLU A 166 -0.44 -11.56 5.09
N LEU A 167 -0.20 -10.23 5.08
CA LEU A 167 -1.25 -9.23 5.35
C LEU A 167 -2.42 -9.41 4.38
N LEU A 168 -2.15 -9.60 3.08
CA LEU A 168 -3.18 -9.87 2.08
C LEU A 168 -3.92 -11.17 2.38
N GLN A 169 -3.21 -12.27 2.65
CA GLN A 169 -3.84 -13.56 2.97
C GLN A 169 -4.71 -13.47 4.22
N ARG A 170 -4.27 -12.75 5.26
CA ARG A 170 -5.06 -12.50 6.47
C ARG A 170 -6.32 -11.70 6.15
N ALA A 171 -6.21 -10.68 5.32
CA ALA A 171 -7.34 -9.89 4.87
C ALA A 171 -8.36 -10.74 4.09
N MET A 172 -7.90 -11.61 3.19
CA MET A 172 -8.76 -12.55 2.46
C MET A 172 -9.49 -13.52 3.39
N ARG A 173 -8.80 -14.07 4.42
CA ARG A 173 -9.43 -14.96 5.43
C ARG A 173 -10.52 -14.25 6.24
N ARG A 174 -10.44 -12.93 6.42
CA ARG A 174 -11.47 -12.10 7.07
C ARG A 174 -12.57 -11.64 6.12
N SER A 175 -12.55 -12.07 4.86
CA SER A 175 -13.48 -11.61 3.83
C SER A 175 -13.40 -10.10 3.54
N ALA A 176 -12.22 -9.47 3.72
CA ALA A 176 -12.00 -8.08 3.38
C ALA A 176 -12.15 -7.85 1.88
N LEU A 177 -12.63 -6.68 1.48
CA LEU A 177 -12.68 -6.29 0.07
C LEU A 177 -11.28 -5.96 -0.43
N VAL A 178 -10.81 -6.64 -1.47
CA VAL A 178 -9.47 -6.46 -2.05
C VAL A 178 -9.57 -5.76 -3.40
N LEU A 179 -8.94 -4.62 -3.53
CA LEU A 179 -8.87 -3.81 -4.73
C LEU A 179 -7.48 -3.97 -5.36
N CYS A 180 -7.33 -4.89 -6.34
CA CYS A 180 -6.06 -5.04 -7.03
C CYS A 180 -5.92 -3.98 -8.12
N MET A 181 -5.46 -2.80 -7.74
CA MET A 181 -5.41 -1.62 -8.61
C MET A 181 -4.25 -1.69 -9.60
N ARG A 182 -3.15 -2.34 -9.24
CA ARG A 182 -1.99 -2.53 -10.11
C ARG A 182 -1.34 -3.90 -9.90
N GLY A 183 -0.68 -4.41 -10.94
CA GLY A 183 0.17 -5.61 -10.82
C GLY A 183 -0.58 -6.92 -10.58
N TYR A 184 -1.79 -7.08 -11.10
CA TYR A 184 -2.62 -8.27 -10.86
C TYR A 184 -1.86 -9.59 -11.06
N CYS A 185 -1.12 -9.75 -12.18
CA CYS A 185 -0.36 -10.97 -12.44
C CYS A 185 0.75 -11.20 -11.40
N ASN A 186 1.42 -10.13 -10.94
CA ASN A 186 2.45 -10.21 -9.92
C ASN A 186 1.86 -10.67 -8.58
N TRP A 187 0.72 -10.09 -8.19
CA TRP A 187 0.01 -10.45 -6.97
C TRP A 187 -0.50 -11.88 -7.00
N CYS A 188 -1.12 -12.33 -8.10
CA CYS A 188 -1.57 -13.73 -8.24
C CYS A 188 -0.40 -14.71 -8.31
N GLY A 189 0.75 -14.30 -8.85
CA GLY A 189 1.97 -15.11 -8.83
C GLY A 189 2.56 -15.29 -7.42
N ALA A 190 2.38 -14.30 -6.54
CA ALA A 190 2.85 -14.35 -5.16
C ALA A 190 1.83 -14.94 -4.18
N VAL A 191 0.53 -14.71 -4.42
CA VAL A 191 -0.61 -15.18 -3.62
C VAL A 191 -1.64 -15.79 -4.58
N PRO A 192 -1.47 -17.05 -4.99
CA PRO A 192 -2.30 -17.70 -6.03
C PRO A 192 -3.79 -17.71 -5.72
N GLU A 193 -4.15 -17.79 -4.44
CA GLU A 193 -5.53 -17.83 -3.96
C GLU A 193 -6.29 -16.53 -4.32
N LEU A 194 -5.57 -15.43 -4.55
CA LEU A 194 -6.16 -14.15 -4.93
C LEU A 194 -6.95 -14.23 -6.25
N ALA A 195 -6.49 -15.07 -7.20
CA ALA A 195 -7.11 -15.19 -8.52
C ALA A 195 -8.59 -15.61 -8.45
N ASN A 196 -8.95 -16.42 -7.44
CA ASN A 196 -10.29 -16.96 -7.24
C ASN A 196 -11.01 -16.34 -6.03
N TYR A 197 -10.46 -15.26 -5.46
CA TYR A 197 -11.02 -14.65 -4.26
C TYR A 197 -12.29 -13.85 -4.58
N ALA A 198 -13.43 -14.23 -3.98
CA ALA A 198 -14.74 -13.59 -4.23
C ALA A 198 -14.79 -12.11 -3.84
N GLY A 199 -13.94 -11.70 -2.87
CA GLY A 199 -13.80 -10.32 -2.44
C GLY A 199 -12.90 -9.46 -3.34
N LEU A 200 -12.38 -10.00 -4.44
CA LEU A 200 -11.49 -9.27 -5.35
C LEU A 200 -12.28 -8.34 -6.27
N LEU A 201 -11.79 -7.11 -6.39
CA LEU A 201 -12.17 -6.15 -7.44
C LEU A 201 -10.92 -5.75 -8.26
N ARG A 202 -11.14 -5.53 -9.54
CA ARG A 202 -10.10 -5.06 -10.47
C ARG A 202 -10.58 -3.79 -11.17
N PRO A 203 -9.69 -2.82 -11.42
CA PRO A 203 -10.05 -1.61 -12.15
C PRO A 203 -10.27 -1.91 -13.63
N LYS A 204 -11.13 -1.15 -14.27
CA LYS A 204 -11.29 -1.15 -15.74
C LYS A 204 -10.04 -0.59 -16.42
N ASN A 205 -9.44 0.44 -15.80
CA ASN A 205 -8.19 1.02 -16.27
C ASN A 205 -7.07 0.72 -15.25
N PRO A 206 -6.15 -0.22 -15.52
CA PRO A 206 -5.06 -0.59 -14.61
C PRO A 206 -3.98 0.50 -14.48
N ARG A 207 -4.01 1.56 -15.30
CA ARG A 207 -3.12 2.72 -15.17
C ARG A 207 -3.64 3.72 -14.13
N SER A 208 -4.92 3.63 -13.75
CA SER A 208 -5.55 4.49 -12.75
C SER A 208 -5.76 3.72 -11.45
N ALA A 209 -5.36 4.29 -10.32
CA ALA A 209 -5.64 3.77 -8.99
C ALA A 209 -6.89 4.42 -8.36
N SER A 210 -7.70 5.18 -9.13
CA SER A 210 -8.88 5.87 -8.61
C SER A 210 -9.95 4.90 -8.13
N LEU A 211 -10.40 5.08 -6.90
CA LEU A 211 -11.50 4.36 -6.29
C LEU A 211 -12.83 5.04 -6.68
N SER A 212 -13.21 4.90 -7.93
CA SER A 212 -14.39 5.56 -8.51
C SER A 212 -15.32 4.59 -9.23
N ALA A 213 -16.59 4.95 -9.36
CA ALA A 213 -17.57 4.18 -10.13
C ALA A 213 -17.14 4.02 -11.60
N GLY A 214 -16.49 5.02 -12.19
CA GLY A 214 -15.94 4.94 -13.54
C GLY A 214 -14.89 3.85 -13.69
N ASN A 215 -14.02 3.69 -12.69
CA ASN A 215 -12.90 2.75 -12.73
C ASN A 215 -13.26 1.34 -12.19
N LEU A 216 -14.12 1.25 -11.19
CA LEU A 216 -14.52 -0.03 -10.56
C LEU A 216 -15.86 -0.58 -11.08
N GLY A 217 -16.58 0.20 -11.88
CA GLY A 217 -17.98 -0.05 -12.19
C GLY A 217 -18.91 0.36 -11.04
N ALA A 218 -20.20 0.55 -11.32
CA ALA A 218 -21.18 1.00 -10.32
C ALA A 218 -21.27 0.01 -9.14
N GLU A 219 -21.41 -1.29 -9.44
CA GLU A 219 -21.50 -2.34 -8.42
C GLU A 219 -20.20 -2.49 -7.60
N GLY A 220 -19.04 -2.47 -8.27
CA GLY A 220 -17.74 -2.52 -7.58
C GLY A 220 -17.56 -1.34 -6.64
N PHE A 221 -17.94 -0.14 -7.08
CA PHE A 221 -17.88 1.07 -6.26
C PHE A 221 -18.85 1.01 -5.07
N ALA A 222 -20.09 0.53 -5.29
CA ALA A 222 -21.04 0.31 -4.21
C ALA A 222 -20.52 -0.70 -3.17
N ARG A 223 -19.81 -1.76 -3.60
CA ARG A 223 -19.14 -2.70 -2.68
C ARG A 223 -18.07 -2.00 -1.82
N VAL A 224 -17.30 -1.08 -2.40
CA VAL A 224 -16.32 -0.28 -1.65
C VAL A 224 -17.02 0.55 -0.57
N LEU A 225 -18.07 1.28 -0.93
CA LEU A 225 -18.84 2.11 0.02
C LEU A 225 -19.43 1.25 1.15
N ARG A 226 -20.02 0.10 0.85
CA ARG A 226 -20.57 -0.83 1.87
C ARG A 226 -19.46 -1.39 2.78
N ALA A 227 -18.30 -1.77 2.23
CA ALA A 227 -17.20 -2.30 3.02
C ALA A 227 -16.58 -1.25 3.95
N LEU A 228 -16.57 0.00 3.52
CA LEU A 228 -16.13 1.10 4.36
C LEU A 228 -17.12 1.46 5.46
N ASP A 229 -18.42 1.17 5.28
CA ASP A 229 -19.57 1.41 6.16
C ASP A 229 -19.35 2.53 7.21
N VAL A 230 -19.35 3.76 6.75
CA VAL A 230 -19.09 4.92 7.61
C VAL A 230 -20.38 5.67 7.96
N GLY A 231 -21.52 5.18 7.48
CA GLY A 231 -22.81 5.84 7.60
C GLY A 231 -23.86 5.16 8.49
N SER A 232 -23.63 3.92 8.97
CA SER A 232 -24.71 3.13 9.63
C SER A 232 -24.73 3.20 11.16
N ALA A 233 -23.75 3.76 11.82
CA ALA A 233 -23.67 3.73 13.29
C ALA A 233 -24.45 4.85 14.01
N ALA A 234 -25.02 5.82 13.29
CA ALA A 234 -25.64 7.01 13.92
C ALA A 234 -27.17 6.97 14.00
N THR A 235 -27.85 5.97 13.44
CA THR A 235 -29.35 5.99 13.34
C THR A 235 -30.06 5.17 14.43
N HIS A 236 -29.34 4.49 15.34
CA HIS A 236 -29.96 3.64 16.39
C HIS A 236 -29.94 4.25 17.79
N ALA A 237 -29.55 5.51 17.99
CA ALA A 237 -29.49 6.15 19.30
C ALA A 237 -30.43 7.36 19.47
N ARG A 238 -31.46 7.51 18.63
CA ARG A 238 -32.57 8.47 18.91
C ARG A 238 -33.93 7.81 18.72
N GLY A 239 -34.34 7.12 19.73
CA GLY A 239 -35.67 6.54 19.80
C GLY A 239 -35.88 5.78 21.09
N VAL A 240 -35.94 6.45 22.20
CA VAL A 240 -36.80 6.17 23.38
C VAL A 240 -37.01 7.49 24.10
#